data_eb51eba753d10b823ff38fbf5c052110
#
_entry.id   eb51eba753d10b823ff38fbf5c052110
#
_cell.length_a   1.000
_cell.length_b   1.000
_cell.length_c   1.000
_cell.angle_alpha   90.00
_cell.angle_beta   90.00
_cell.angle_gamma   90.00
#
_symmetry.space_group_name_H-M   'P 1'
#
loop_
_entity.id
_entity.type
_entity.pdbx_description
1 polymer ?
#
loop_
_entity_poly.entity_id
_entity_poly.type
_entity_poly.pdbx_seq_one_letter_code
_entity_poly.pdbx_strand_id
1 'polypeptide(L)'
;AGFPVTLVETTKTALEQGLEDIKSHFQRAVQKGRLSPELAEAFTSHATGTLDYSELAETDLIIEAAFESMNVKRQIFEALDRHAKAGAILASNTSTLNLDEIAATTSRPEDVIGLHFFSPANVMRLLEVVRGAKTAPDVIATAIAIAKKIKKRPVTVGVCYGFVGNRM
;
A
#
# COMPACT_ATOMS: atom_id res chain seq x y z
N ALA A 1 -12.21 -4.77 -5.02
CA ALA A 1 -12.79 -4.41 -3.73
C ALA A 1 -13.61 -3.12 -3.81
N GLY A 2 -13.50 -2.39 -4.93
CA GLY A 2 -14.27 -1.18 -5.21
C GLY A 2 -13.81 0.08 -4.47
N PHE A 3 -12.59 0.08 -3.95
CA PHE A 3 -11.99 1.30 -3.40
C PHE A 3 -11.49 2.21 -4.53
N PRO A 4 -11.69 3.54 -4.44
CA PRO A 4 -10.95 4.48 -5.25
C PRO A 4 -9.46 4.42 -4.86
N VAL A 5 -8.57 4.52 -5.84
CA VAL A 5 -7.12 4.44 -5.64
C VAL A 5 -6.45 5.55 -6.44
N THR A 6 -5.59 6.33 -5.78
CA THR A 6 -4.72 7.29 -6.45
C THR A 6 -3.30 6.74 -6.48
N LEU A 7 -2.76 6.54 -7.67
CA LEU A 7 -1.37 6.16 -7.89
C LEU A 7 -0.50 7.42 -7.87
N VAL A 8 0.50 7.44 -7.00
CA VAL A 8 1.48 8.54 -6.94
C VAL A 8 2.81 8.06 -7.49
N GLU A 9 3.37 8.81 -8.43
CA GLU A 9 4.65 8.50 -9.06
C GLU A 9 5.57 9.73 -9.12
N THR A 10 6.85 9.49 -9.31
CA THR A 10 7.84 10.56 -9.37
C THR A 10 7.98 11.20 -10.75
N THR A 11 7.55 10.50 -11.80
CA THR A 11 7.62 10.98 -13.19
C THR A 11 6.33 10.66 -13.94
N LYS A 12 6.00 11.52 -14.92
CA LYS A 12 4.84 11.32 -15.78
C LYS A 12 4.89 9.98 -16.52
N THR A 13 6.06 9.61 -17.03
CA THR A 13 6.24 8.34 -17.75
C THR A 13 5.95 7.13 -16.87
N ALA A 14 6.44 7.13 -15.61
CA ALA A 14 6.17 6.05 -14.68
C ALA A 14 4.68 5.98 -14.31
N LEU A 15 4.05 7.15 -14.13
CA LEU A 15 2.62 7.23 -13.85
C LEU A 15 1.76 6.68 -14.99
N GLU A 16 2.04 7.10 -16.22
CA GLU A 16 1.34 6.61 -17.41
C GLU A 16 1.50 5.09 -17.57
N GLN A 17 2.72 4.58 -17.36
CA GLN A 17 2.99 3.14 -17.41
C GLN A 17 2.22 2.40 -16.31
N GLY A 18 2.21 2.90 -15.07
CA GLY A 18 1.49 2.27 -13.96
C GLY A 18 -0.02 2.20 -14.20
N LEU A 19 -0.63 3.26 -14.72
CA LEU A 19 -2.05 3.27 -15.07
C LEU A 19 -2.37 2.32 -16.23
N GLU A 20 -1.50 2.25 -17.26
CA GLU A 20 -1.68 1.30 -18.36
C GLU A 20 -1.50 -0.16 -17.90
N ASP A 21 -0.58 -0.43 -16.97
CA ASP A 21 -0.42 -1.77 -16.39
C ASP A 21 -1.67 -2.21 -15.62
N ILE A 22 -2.31 -1.30 -14.86
CA ILE A 22 -3.58 -1.56 -14.18
C ILE A 22 -4.66 -1.91 -15.20
N LYS A 23 -4.83 -1.10 -16.23
CA LYS A 23 -5.81 -1.31 -17.32
C LYS A 23 -5.57 -2.65 -18.04
N SER A 24 -4.33 -2.91 -18.43
CA SER A 24 -3.92 -4.15 -19.09
C SER A 24 -4.20 -5.38 -18.21
N HIS A 25 -4.05 -5.25 -16.89
CA HIS A 25 -4.38 -6.32 -15.95
C HIS A 25 -5.87 -6.69 -16.00
N PHE A 26 -6.77 -5.70 -15.98
CA PHE A 26 -8.21 -5.95 -16.08
C PHE A 26 -8.61 -6.46 -17.46
N GLN A 27 -8.04 -5.93 -18.54
CA GLN A 27 -8.29 -6.43 -19.89
C GLN A 27 -7.91 -7.91 -20.05
N ARG A 28 -6.76 -8.33 -19.51
CA ARG A 28 -6.38 -9.75 -19.48
C ARG A 28 -7.34 -10.62 -18.68
N ALA A 29 -7.94 -10.09 -17.62
CA ALA A 29 -8.97 -10.80 -16.86
C ALA A 29 -10.26 -11.00 -17.68
N VAL A 30 -10.65 -10.00 -18.48
CA VAL A 30 -11.79 -10.09 -19.41
C VAL A 30 -11.52 -11.15 -20.48
N GLN A 31 -10.34 -11.09 -21.14
CA GLN A 31 -9.95 -12.08 -22.17
C GLN A 31 -9.97 -13.52 -21.66
N LYS A 32 -9.66 -13.72 -20.37
CA LYS A 32 -9.71 -15.04 -19.71
C LYS A 32 -11.10 -15.41 -19.17
N GLY A 33 -12.13 -14.63 -19.46
CA GLY A 33 -13.50 -14.86 -18.96
C GLY A 33 -13.66 -14.78 -17.44
N ARG A 34 -12.75 -14.09 -16.74
CA ARG A 34 -12.75 -13.96 -15.27
C ARG A 34 -13.42 -12.68 -14.78
N LEU A 35 -13.66 -11.74 -15.68
CA LEU A 35 -14.26 -10.44 -15.42
C LEU A 35 -15.11 -10.03 -16.62
N SER A 36 -16.26 -9.37 -16.40
CA SER A 36 -17.01 -8.77 -17.50
C SER A 36 -16.36 -7.46 -17.98
N PRO A 37 -16.55 -7.06 -19.25
CA PRO A 37 -16.03 -5.79 -19.76
C PRO A 37 -16.47 -4.59 -18.93
N GLU A 38 -17.75 -4.55 -18.51
CA GLU A 38 -18.34 -3.46 -17.75
C GLU A 38 -17.68 -3.32 -16.36
N LEU A 39 -17.41 -4.45 -15.69
CA LEU A 39 -16.70 -4.46 -14.41
C LEU A 39 -15.22 -4.07 -14.56
N ALA A 40 -14.59 -4.45 -15.67
CA ALA A 40 -13.21 -4.06 -15.95
C ALA A 40 -13.10 -2.53 -16.14
N GLU A 41 -14.04 -1.94 -16.87
CA GLU A 41 -14.13 -0.49 -17.05
C GLU A 41 -14.38 0.23 -15.72
N ALA A 42 -15.35 -0.24 -14.94
CA ALA A 42 -15.66 0.30 -13.62
C ALA A 42 -14.45 0.23 -12.66
N PHE A 43 -13.68 -0.86 -12.66
CA PHE A 43 -12.49 -0.97 -11.82
C PHE A 43 -11.34 -0.09 -12.33
N THR A 44 -11.20 0.06 -13.63
CA THR A 44 -10.16 0.94 -14.21
C THR A 44 -10.46 2.41 -13.90
N SER A 45 -11.73 2.83 -13.93
CA SER A 45 -12.14 4.20 -13.60
C SER A 45 -11.93 4.58 -12.14
N HIS A 46 -11.78 3.60 -11.23
CA HIS A 46 -11.43 3.85 -9.83
C HIS A 46 -9.93 4.13 -9.61
N ALA A 47 -9.08 3.93 -10.64
CA ALA A 47 -7.66 4.23 -10.56
C ALA A 47 -7.38 5.59 -11.21
N THR A 48 -6.92 6.53 -10.42
CA THR A 48 -6.43 7.85 -10.85
C THR A 48 -4.93 7.95 -10.59
N GLY A 49 -4.30 9.00 -11.10
CA GLY A 49 -2.88 9.18 -10.92
C GLY A 49 -2.48 10.63 -10.72
N THR A 50 -1.44 10.86 -9.92
CA THR A 50 -0.88 12.18 -9.66
C THR A 50 0.64 12.12 -9.49
N LEU A 51 1.29 13.26 -9.61
CA LEU A 51 2.70 13.48 -9.26
C LEU A 51 2.84 14.31 -7.98
N ASP A 52 1.71 14.71 -7.38
CA ASP A 52 1.68 15.63 -6.24
C ASP A 52 1.11 14.95 -5.00
N TYR A 53 1.91 14.93 -3.93
CA TYR A 53 1.50 14.40 -2.62
C TYR A 53 0.34 15.20 -1.98
N SER A 54 0.13 16.47 -2.35
CA SER A 54 -0.98 17.28 -1.82
C SER A 54 -2.36 16.71 -2.16
N GLU A 55 -2.46 15.94 -3.26
CA GLU A 55 -3.71 15.26 -3.63
C GLU A 55 -4.06 14.07 -2.71
N LEU A 56 -3.16 13.70 -1.79
CA LEU A 56 -3.41 12.68 -0.77
C LEU A 56 -4.07 13.23 0.50
N ALA A 57 -4.35 14.53 0.56
CA ALA A 57 -4.86 15.21 1.77
C ALA A 57 -6.16 14.61 2.33
N GLU A 58 -7.00 13.98 1.50
CA GLU A 58 -8.24 13.34 1.95
C GLU A 58 -8.16 11.80 2.01
N THR A 59 -6.96 11.23 1.82
CA THR A 59 -6.77 9.78 1.75
C THR A 59 -6.75 9.16 3.15
N ASP A 60 -7.49 8.07 3.37
CA ASP A 60 -7.57 7.36 4.65
C ASP A 60 -6.42 6.36 4.87
N LEU A 61 -5.91 5.77 3.79
CA LEU A 61 -4.82 4.80 3.81
C LEU A 61 -3.87 5.04 2.64
N ILE A 62 -2.59 5.21 2.95
CA ILE A 62 -1.53 5.34 1.95
C ILE A 62 -0.60 4.14 2.07
N ILE A 63 -0.35 3.45 0.97
CA ILE A 63 0.56 2.30 0.92
C ILE A 63 1.79 2.67 0.09
N GLU A 64 2.91 2.86 0.76
CA GLU A 64 4.20 3.10 0.13
C GLU A 64 4.78 1.76 -0.36
N ALA A 65 5.11 1.69 -1.64
CA ALA A 65 5.69 0.51 -2.30
C ALA A 65 6.86 0.90 -3.24
N ALA A 66 7.60 1.94 -2.88
CA ALA A 66 8.74 2.44 -3.63
C ALA A 66 10.00 1.55 -3.42
N PHE A 67 11.13 1.99 -3.97
CA PHE A 67 12.39 1.27 -3.90
C PHE A 67 12.79 0.91 -2.47
N GLU A 68 13.33 -0.31 -2.26
CA GLU A 68 13.68 -0.86 -0.95
C GLU A 68 14.99 -0.23 -0.43
N SER A 69 14.92 1.03 -0.04
CA SER A 69 15.99 1.83 0.55
C SER A 69 15.46 2.66 1.70
N MET A 70 16.11 2.58 2.86
CA MET A 70 15.72 3.32 4.06
C MET A 70 15.67 4.83 3.78
N ASN A 71 16.65 5.37 3.04
CA ASN A 71 16.70 6.80 2.71
C ASN A 71 15.49 7.21 1.85
N VAL A 72 15.11 6.40 0.86
CA VAL A 72 13.95 6.67 0.01
C VAL A 72 12.67 6.64 0.85
N LYS A 73 12.51 5.62 1.70
CA LYS A 73 11.30 5.50 2.53
C LYS A 73 11.20 6.63 3.55
N ARG A 74 12.29 7.06 4.17
CA ARG A 74 12.31 8.23 5.06
C ARG A 74 11.81 9.50 4.34
N GLN A 75 12.35 9.81 3.17
CA GLN A 75 11.92 10.97 2.38
C GLN A 75 10.43 10.91 2.03
N ILE A 76 9.93 9.74 1.64
CA ILE A 76 8.50 9.55 1.34
C ILE A 76 7.66 9.74 2.60
N PHE A 77 8.01 9.10 3.72
CA PHE A 77 7.23 9.20 4.96
C PHE A 77 7.24 10.60 5.55
N GLU A 78 8.34 11.35 5.44
CA GLU A 78 8.37 12.79 5.78
C GLU A 78 7.43 13.62 4.88
N ALA A 79 7.33 13.29 3.60
CA ALA A 79 6.38 13.95 2.70
C ALA A 79 4.93 13.57 3.03
N LEU A 80 4.66 12.29 3.28
CA LEU A 80 3.33 11.82 3.67
C LEU A 80 2.87 12.43 5.00
N ASP A 81 3.76 12.58 5.99
CA ASP A 81 3.46 13.21 7.27
C ASP A 81 2.99 14.66 7.13
N ARG A 82 3.54 15.38 6.14
CA ARG A 82 3.15 16.77 5.85
C ARG A 82 1.84 16.92 5.10
N HIS A 83 1.50 15.96 4.22
CA HIS A 83 0.40 16.11 3.27
C HIS A 83 -0.84 15.29 3.63
N ALA A 84 -0.68 14.14 4.27
CA ALA A 84 -1.80 13.29 4.64
C ALA A 84 -2.58 13.86 5.82
N LYS A 85 -3.91 13.71 5.81
CA LYS A 85 -4.76 14.17 6.92
C LYS A 85 -4.44 13.47 8.25
N ALA A 86 -4.83 14.10 9.35
CA ALA A 86 -4.75 13.47 10.66
C ALA A 86 -5.55 12.16 10.70
N GLY A 87 -4.97 11.10 11.29
CA GLY A 87 -5.59 9.78 11.37
C GLY A 87 -5.53 8.96 10.08
N ALA A 88 -4.90 9.46 9.01
CA ALA A 88 -4.60 8.64 7.85
C ALA A 88 -3.55 7.58 8.21
N ILE A 89 -3.80 6.32 7.84
CA ILE A 89 -2.86 5.23 8.05
C ILE A 89 -1.75 5.30 7.00
N LEU A 90 -0.50 5.32 7.46
CA LEU A 90 0.70 5.32 6.62
C LEU A 90 1.31 3.91 6.62
N ALA A 91 1.16 3.18 5.53
CA ALA A 91 1.63 1.81 5.43
C ALA A 91 2.88 1.71 4.54
N SER A 92 3.88 0.92 4.94
CA SER A 92 5.00 0.55 4.09
C SER A 92 4.89 -0.91 3.64
N ASN A 93 5.13 -1.15 2.35
CA ASN A 93 5.24 -2.50 1.79
C ASN A 93 6.69 -3.01 1.81
N THR A 94 7.53 -2.49 2.72
CA THR A 94 8.88 -3.02 2.89
C THR A 94 8.87 -4.51 3.17
N SER A 95 9.88 -5.22 2.66
CA SER A 95 10.07 -6.66 2.88
C SER A 95 11.08 -6.97 3.98
N THR A 96 11.98 -6.04 4.30
CA THR A 96 13.12 -6.30 5.19
C THR A 96 13.51 -5.14 6.10
N LEU A 97 13.15 -3.90 5.73
CA LEU A 97 13.59 -2.72 6.47
C LEU A 97 12.85 -2.60 7.81
N ASN A 98 13.53 -1.96 8.76
CA ASN A 98 12.99 -1.74 10.09
C ASN A 98 11.85 -0.70 10.04
N LEU A 99 10.62 -1.16 10.28
CA LEU A 99 9.43 -0.32 10.27
C LEU A 99 9.48 0.75 11.36
N ASP A 100 10.07 0.48 12.51
CA ASP A 100 10.16 1.44 13.61
C ASP A 100 11.07 2.63 13.24
N GLU A 101 12.12 2.40 12.42
CA GLU A 101 12.95 3.47 11.89
C GLU A 101 12.21 4.32 10.85
N ILE A 102 11.35 3.71 10.04
CA ILE A 102 10.48 4.43 9.10
C ILE A 102 9.47 5.28 9.89
N ALA A 103 8.80 4.67 10.87
CA ALA A 103 7.80 5.36 11.70
C ALA A 103 8.39 6.55 12.48
N ALA A 104 9.63 6.43 12.93
CA ALA A 104 10.33 7.50 13.67
C ALA A 104 10.59 8.76 12.82
N THR A 105 10.42 8.73 11.50
CA THR A 105 10.54 9.91 10.63
C THR A 105 9.26 10.75 10.59
N THR A 106 8.15 10.23 11.11
CA THR A 106 6.84 10.91 11.16
C THR A 106 6.56 11.49 12.55
N SER A 107 5.71 12.48 12.62
CA SER A 107 5.21 13.06 13.88
C SER A 107 4.17 12.17 14.57
N ARG A 108 3.67 11.14 13.87
CA ARG A 108 2.59 10.23 14.28
C ARG A 108 2.94 8.75 14.03
N PRO A 109 3.97 8.23 14.70
CA PRO A 109 4.42 6.85 14.52
C PRO A 109 3.36 5.80 14.90
N GLU A 110 2.32 6.18 15.65
CA GLU A 110 1.16 5.35 15.99
C GLU A 110 0.27 5.04 14.77
N ASP A 111 0.26 5.91 13.75
CA ASP A 111 -0.49 5.73 12.50
C ASP A 111 0.30 4.93 11.45
N VAL A 112 1.55 4.52 11.76
CA VAL A 112 2.43 3.79 10.84
C VAL A 112 2.30 2.28 11.04
N ILE A 113 2.17 1.54 9.92
CA ILE A 113 2.07 0.08 9.90
C ILE A 113 2.81 -0.50 8.70
N GLY A 114 3.24 -1.76 8.75
CA GLY A 114 3.71 -2.49 7.58
C GLY A 114 2.58 -3.31 6.95
N LEU A 115 2.48 -3.26 5.63
CA LEU A 115 1.59 -4.10 4.83
C LEU A 115 2.42 -4.80 3.75
N HIS A 116 3.05 -5.92 4.13
CA HIS A 116 3.94 -6.66 3.24
C HIS A 116 3.15 -7.64 2.36
N PHE A 117 2.97 -7.27 1.10
CA PHE A 117 2.35 -8.08 0.07
C PHE A 117 3.38 -8.98 -0.61
N PHE A 118 3.02 -10.24 -0.84
CA PHE A 118 3.85 -11.17 -1.59
C PHE A 118 3.59 -11.07 -3.09
N SER A 119 4.64 -11.10 -3.89
CA SER A 119 4.55 -11.02 -5.35
C SER A 119 4.18 -12.38 -5.97
N PRO A 120 3.27 -12.41 -6.96
CA PRO A 120 2.46 -11.31 -7.47
C PRO A 120 1.29 -10.98 -6.53
N ALA A 121 1.15 -9.70 -6.15
CA ALA A 121 0.19 -9.29 -5.12
C ALA A 121 -1.28 -9.62 -5.44
N ASN A 122 -1.64 -9.69 -6.71
CA ASN A 122 -3.00 -10.05 -7.16
C ASN A 122 -3.31 -11.56 -7.05
N VAL A 123 -2.29 -12.41 -6.89
CA VAL A 123 -2.40 -13.88 -6.80
C VAL A 123 -2.16 -14.36 -5.38
N MET A 124 -1.07 -13.90 -4.77
CA MET A 124 -0.67 -14.33 -3.43
C MET A 124 -1.63 -13.82 -2.38
N ARG A 125 -2.15 -14.74 -1.56
CA ARG A 125 -3.18 -14.40 -0.57
C ARG A 125 -2.60 -13.89 0.75
N LEU A 126 -1.38 -14.29 1.10
CA LEU A 126 -0.73 -13.88 2.34
C LEU A 126 -0.48 -12.38 2.34
N LEU A 127 -0.78 -11.74 3.45
CA LEU A 127 -0.42 -10.37 3.76
C LEU A 127 0.10 -10.32 5.20
N GLU A 128 1.35 -9.96 5.37
CA GLU A 128 1.89 -9.70 6.69
C GLU A 128 1.53 -8.28 7.13
N VAL A 129 0.81 -8.20 8.23
CA VAL A 129 0.48 -6.95 8.91
C VAL A 129 1.54 -6.74 9.98
N VAL A 130 2.56 -5.93 9.64
CA VAL A 130 3.73 -5.72 10.50
C VAL A 130 3.43 -4.63 11.51
N ARG A 131 3.39 -5.03 12.77
CA ARG A 131 3.16 -4.13 13.90
C ARG A 131 4.49 -3.54 14.35
N GLY A 132 4.65 -2.22 14.23
CA GLY A 132 5.72 -1.47 14.87
C GLY A 132 5.53 -1.35 16.39
N ALA A 133 6.56 -0.91 17.08
CA ALA A 133 6.54 -0.74 18.55
C ALA A 133 5.49 0.28 19.01
N LYS A 134 5.19 1.28 18.17
CA LYS A 134 4.23 2.36 18.48
C LYS A 134 2.91 2.27 17.72
N THR A 135 2.77 1.33 16.78
CA THR A 135 1.54 1.19 15.97
C THR A 135 0.31 1.01 16.87
N ALA A 136 -0.68 1.87 16.70
CA ALA A 136 -1.90 1.86 17.52
C ALA A 136 -2.78 0.61 17.24
N PRO A 137 -3.50 0.10 18.25
CA PRO A 137 -4.33 -1.10 18.09
C PRO A 137 -5.46 -0.97 17.06
N ASP A 138 -6.05 0.19 16.92
CA ASP A 138 -7.09 0.50 15.94
C ASP A 138 -6.56 0.54 14.50
N VAL A 139 -5.32 1.01 14.29
CA VAL A 139 -4.60 0.93 13.02
C VAL A 139 -4.39 -0.53 12.62
N ILE A 140 -3.97 -1.39 13.56
CA ILE A 140 -3.80 -2.84 13.32
C ILE A 140 -5.15 -3.48 12.97
N ALA A 141 -6.22 -3.16 13.73
CA ALA A 141 -7.55 -3.70 13.49
C ALA A 141 -8.09 -3.28 12.11
N THR A 142 -7.91 -2.02 11.73
CA THR A 142 -8.30 -1.47 10.43
C THR A 142 -7.54 -2.15 9.30
N ALA A 143 -6.21 -2.31 9.42
CA ALA A 143 -5.39 -3.00 8.44
C ALA A 143 -5.85 -4.46 8.22
N ILE A 144 -6.17 -5.18 9.30
CA ILE A 144 -6.71 -6.55 9.22
C ILE A 144 -8.08 -6.57 8.52
N ALA A 145 -8.96 -5.61 8.83
CA ALA A 145 -10.28 -5.51 8.20
C ALA A 145 -10.18 -5.25 6.70
N ILE A 146 -9.31 -4.31 6.29
CA ILE A 146 -9.03 -3.99 4.88
C ILE A 146 -8.45 -5.23 4.19
N ALA A 147 -7.45 -5.90 4.78
CA ALA A 147 -6.84 -7.10 4.24
C ALA A 147 -7.90 -8.19 3.93
N LYS A 148 -8.83 -8.43 4.85
CA LYS A 148 -9.94 -9.37 4.63
C LYS A 148 -10.87 -8.91 3.50
N LYS A 149 -11.19 -7.61 3.44
CA LYS A 149 -12.05 -7.04 2.40
C LYS A 149 -11.45 -7.17 1.01
N ILE A 150 -10.12 -7.06 0.87
CA ILE A 150 -9.40 -7.32 -0.39
C ILE A 150 -9.04 -8.80 -0.60
N LYS A 151 -9.69 -9.71 0.15
CA LYS A 151 -9.56 -11.18 0.06
C LYS A 151 -8.15 -11.71 0.35
N LYS A 152 -7.37 -11.00 1.16
CA LYS A 152 -6.10 -11.47 1.71
C LYS A 152 -6.31 -12.29 2.98
N ARG A 153 -5.26 -13.04 3.34
CA ARG A 153 -5.12 -13.74 4.63
C ARG A 153 -4.10 -12.98 5.47
N PRO A 154 -4.56 -12.06 6.33
CA PRO A 154 -3.65 -11.27 7.17
C PRO A 154 -3.05 -12.14 8.27
N VAL A 155 -1.75 -11.96 8.50
CA VAL A 155 -1.01 -12.49 9.64
C VAL A 155 -0.31 -11.32 10.32
N THR A 156 -0.59 -11.10 11.60
CA THR A 156 0.08 -10.04 12.35
C THR A 156 1.45 -10.52 12.82
N VAL A 157 2.48 -9.74 12.52
CA VAL A 157 3.87 -10.04 12.84
C VAL A 157 4.54 -8.82 13.50
N GLY A 158 5.61 -9.05 14.26
CA GLY A 158 6.45 -7.98 14.80
C GLY A 158 7.54 -7.56 13.83
N VAL A 159 8.20 -6.44 14.17
CA VAL A 159 9.35 -5.94 13.39
C VAL A 159 10.55 -6.88 13.60
N CYS A 160 11.03 -7.48 12.53
CA CYS A 160 12.29 -8.22 12.47
C CYS A 160 12.72 -8.32 11.01
N TYR A 161 13.98 -8.56 10.75
CA TYR A 161 14.50 -8.70 9.39
C TYR A 161 13.78 -9.82 8.62
N GLY A 162 13.17 -9.49 7.47
CA GLY A 162 12.45 -10.44 6.62
C GLY A 162 11.12 -10.93 7.21
N PHE A 163 10.65 -10.36 8.29
CA PHE A 163 9.41 -10.70 9.03
C PHE A 163 9.28 -12.20 9.29
N VAL A 164 8.21 -12.88 8.86
CA VAL A 164 8.04 -14.33 8.98
C VAL A 164 8.23 -15.02 7.63
N GLY A 165 7.58 -14.53 6.58
CA GLY A 165 7.56 -15.20 5.28
C GLY A 165 8.92 -15.27 4.58
N ASN A 166 9.76 -14.23 4.70
CA ASN A 166 11.10 -14.22 4.11
C ASN A 166 12.17 -14.91 4.99
N ARG A 167 11.81 -15.41 6.17
CA ARG A 167 12.70 -16.13 7.09
C ARG A 167 12.56 -17.65 7.01
N MET A 168 11.52 -18.13 6.33
CA MET A 168 11.32 -19.56 6.06
C MET A 168 12.06 -19.98 4.80
#